data_07b804b332ced0a3442d4b0b5ebc959f
#
_entry.id   07b804b332ced0a3442d4b0b5ebc959f
#
_cell.length_a   1.000
_cell.length_b   1.000
_cell.length_c   1.000
_cell.angle_alpha   90.00
_cell.angle_beta   90.00
_cell.angle_gamma   90.00
#
_symmetry.space_group_name_H-M   'P 1'
#
loop_
_entity.id
_entity.type
_entity.pdbx_description
1 polymer ?
#
loop_
_entity_poly.entity_id
_entity_poly.type
_entity_poly.pdbx_seq_one_letter_code
_entity_poly.pdbx_strand_id
1 'polypeptide(L)'
;MLATLQIGIDSKDKNSINYSQGSIFHGLIMEKLESDYVEYLHNLSLNPYSQYVYFDKEKDNFVWQISTVTKEAKENIIDVLVESIGDRIYLKHNEVSYNIKSKSIVGIKTYQEIVDSNFLQKDSDKKNIIGIKLLTPTTYKANGEYQFFPSIQALYCSLYNKWNAFSDKVSLADEEVFKHILEHSLIIKYNLKSYKYCLENVRLNSFIGNFSVLLKGPKELVSICNMLLDYAEYCGLGAKTSMGMGGMKIE
;
A
#
# COMPACT_ATOMS: atom_id res chain seq x y z
N MET A 1 3.90 0.20 14.89
CA MET A 1 5.04 0.88 14.23
C MET A 1 4.92 0.63 12.74
N LEU A 2 5.02 1.66 11.92
CA LEU A 2 4.99 1.60 10.46
C LEU A 2 6.41 1.79 9.92
N ALA A 3 6.79 1.04 8.90
CA ALA A 3 8.11 1.16 8.28
C ALA A 3 8.03 0.86 6.78
N THR A 4 8.88 1.51 6.00
CA THR A 4 8.98 1.29 4.54
C THR A 4 10.43 1.07 4.14
N LEU A 5 10.68 -0.06 3.49
CA LEU A 5 11.92 -0.40 2.82
C LEU A 5 11.78 -0.16 1.31
N GLN A 6 12.71 0.56 0.71
CA GLN A 6 12.83 0.68 -0.74
C GLN A 6 14.12 0.01 -1.22
N ILE A 7 13.98 -0.83 -2.24
CA ILE A 7 15.09 -1.48 -2.94
C ILE A 7 15.06 -1.03 -4.39
N GLY A 8 16.07 -0.24 -4.79
CA GLY A 8 16.27 0.19 -6.16
C GLY A 8 16.84 -0.95 -6.99
N ILE A 9 16.18 -1.30 -8.08
CA ILE A 9 16.55 -2.43 -8.97
C ILE A 9 17.04 -1.86 -10.28
N ASP A 10 18.25 -2.26 -10.67
CA ASP A 10 18.80 -1.96 -11.98
C ASP A 10 18.18 -2.90 -13.01
N SER A 11 17.49 -2.35 -13.98
CA SER A 11 17.01 -3.11 -15.14
C SER A 11 17.53 -2.44 -16.40
N LYS A 12 18.37 -3.15 -17.16
CA LYS A 12 18.83 -2.69 -18.47
C LYS A 12 17.70 -2.63 -19.49
N ASP A 13 16.66 -3.44 -19.28
CA ASP A 13 15.44 -3.45 -20.08
C ASP A 13 14.27 -2.92 -19.23
N LYS A 14 13.77 -1.71 -19.58
CA LYS A 14 12.63 -1.08 -18.91
C LYS A 14 11.33 -1.90 -18.99
N ASN A 15 11.23 -2.85 -19.92
CA ASN A 15 10.09 -3.75 -20.06
C ASN A 15 10.24 -5.06 -19.27
N SER A 16 11.39 -5.28 -18.63
CA SER A 16 11.69 -6.55 -17.94
C SER A 16 10.86 -6.75 -16.67
N ILE A 17 10.43 -5.66 -16.03
CA ILE A 17 9.58 -5.71 -14.81
C ILE A 17 8.22 -5.07 -15.13
N ASN A 18 7.17 -5.82 -14.86
CA ASN A 18 5.80 -5.34 -14.95
C ASN A 18 5.04 -5.54 -13.62
N TYR A 19 3.88 -4.93 -13.49
CA TYR A 19 3.09 -4.98 -12.25
C TYR A 19 2.74 -6.41 -11.80
N SER A 20 2.50 -7.34 -12.73
CA SER A 20 2.10 -8.71 -12.41
C SER A 20 3.23 -9.54 -11.77
N GLN A 21 4.47 -9.04 -11.78
CA GLN A 21 5.57 -9.69 -11.05
C GLN A 21 5.48 -9.45 -9.53
N GLY A 22 4.57 -8.62 -9.05
CA GLY A 22 4.36 -8.43 -7.60
C GLY A 22 4.12 -9.74 -6.84
N SER A 23 3.44 -10.72 -7.45
CA SER A 23 3.28 -12.06 -6.84
C SER A 23 4.60 -12.83 -6.75
N ILE A 24 5.51 -12.66 -7.72
CA ILE A 24 6.83 -13.29 -7.70
C ILE A 24 7.70 -12.68 -6.59
N PHE A 25 7.65 -11.35 -6.44
CA PHE A 25 8.32 -10.66 -5.34
C PHE A 25 7.72 -11.03 -3.97
N HIS A 26 6.40 -11.28 -3.89
CA HIS A 26 5.80 -11.86 -2.69
C HIS A 26 6.38 -13.23 -2.37
N GLY A 27 6.52 -14.12 -3.37
CA GLY A 27 7.16 -15.41 -3.20
C GLY A 27 8.59 -15.29 -2.66
N LEU A 28 9.37 -14.31 -3.14
CA LEU A 28 10.70 -14.04 -2.63
C LEU A 28 10.67 -13.62 -1.14
N ILE A 29 9.70 -12.81 -0.72
CA ILE A 29 9.52 -12.50 0.71
C ILE A 29 9.31 -13.80 1.47
N MET A 30 8.34 -14.61 1.08
CA MET A 30 8.02 -15.86 1.78
C MET A 30 9.22 -16.83 1.87
N GLU A 31 10.09 -16.86 0.87
CA GLU A 31 11.33 -17.67 0.89
C GLU A 31 12.36 -17.19 1.91
N LYS A 32 12.31 -15.96 2.37
CA LYS A 32 13.27 -15.38 3.32
C LYS A 32 12.80 -15.41 4.75
N LEU A 33 11.51 -15.63 4.98
CA LEU A 33 10.92 -15.63 6.31
C LEU A 33 10.99 -17.01 6.97
N GLU A 34 10.97 -17.04 8.27
CA GLU A 34 10.80 -18.26 9.05
C GLU A 34 9.44 -18.92 8.78
N SER A 35 9.43 -20.27 8.71
CA SER A 35 8.24 -21.04 8.32
C SER A 35 7.01 -20.74 9.18
N ASP A 36 7.21 -20.60 10.49
CA ASP A 36 6.12 -20.32 11.43
C ASP A 36 5.48 -18.95 11.18
N TYR A 37 6.29 -17.96 10.80
CA TYR A 37 5.76 -16.64 10.44
C TYR A 37 5.06 -16.63 9.08
N VAL A 38 5.52 -17.42 8.13
CA VAL A 38 4.82 -17.64 6.84
C VAL A 38 3.46 -18.27 7.08
N GLU A 39 3.36 -19.30 7.91
CA GLU A 39 2.09 -19.93 8.27
C GLU A 39 1.16 -18.93 8.98
N TYR A 40 1.68 -18.14 9.91
CA TYR A 40 0.93 -17.05 10.55
C TYR A 40 0.34 -16.08 9.51
N LEU A 41 1.15 -15.59 8.56
CA LEU A 41 0.70 -14.67 7.52
C LEU A 41 -0.38 -15.28 6.61
N HIS A 42 -0.28 -16.57 6.29
CA HIS A 42 -1.26 -17.28 5.48
C HIS A 42 -2.63 -17.42 6.18
N ASN A 43 -2.65 -17.49 7.50
CA ASN A 43 -3.86 -17.61 8.30
C ASN A 43 -4.56 -16.26 8.54
N LEU A 44 -3.90 -15.13 8.21
CA LEU A 44 -4.48 -13.80 8.38
C LEU A 44 -5.46 -13.46 7.25
N SER A 45 -6.59 -12.86 7.59
CA SER A 45 -7.52 -12.26 6.63
C SER A 45 -6.98 -10.97 6.01
N LEU A 46 -6.20 -10.20 6.78
CA LEU A 46 -5.50 -8.99 6.37
C LEU A 46 -4.03 -9.12 6.72
N ASN A 47 -3.15 -8.92 5.74
CA ASN A 47 -1.71 -8.94 5.99
C ASN A 47 -1.21 -7.63 6.59
N PRO A 48 -0.27 -7.68 7.57
CA PRO A 48 0.31 -6.51 8.21
C PRO A 48 1.38 -5.83 7.36
N TYR A 49 1.41 -6.10 6.06
CA TYR A 49 2.34 -5.48 5.11
C TYR A 49 1.71 -5.31 3.72
N SER A 50 2.30 -4.40 2.97
CA SER A 50 2.08 -4.23 1.54
C SER A 50 3.42 -4.27 0.82
N GLN A 51 3.42 -4.67 -0.45
CA GLN A 51 4.61 -4.58 -1.30
C GLN A 51 4.21 -4.39 -2.75
N TYR A 52 5.04 -3.73 -3.52
CA TYR A 52 4.83 -3.52 -4.94
C TYR A 52 6.11 -3.07 -5.65
N VAL A 53 6.15 -3.29 -6.96
CA VAL A 53 7.24 -2.82 -7.82
C VAL A 53 6.70 -1.79 -8.79
N TYR A 54 7.37 -0.66 -8.90
CA TYR A 54 7.03 0.40 -9.85
C TYR A 54 8.27 1.01 -10.48
N PHE A 55 8.10 1.68 -11.62
CA PHE A 55 9.17 2.41 -12.27
C PHE A 55 9.20 3.85 -11.73
N ASP A 56 10.31 4.22 -11.10
CA ASP A 56 10.57 5.60 -10.65
C ASP A 56 11.23 6.37 -11.79
N LYS A 57 10.49 7.31 -12.37
CA LYS A 57 10.96 8.12 -13.51
C LYS A 57 12.08 9.07 -13.13
N GLU A 58 12.14 9.55 -11.90
CA GLU A 58 13.15 10.49 -11.43
C GLU A 58 14.50 9.77 -11.21
N LYS A 59 14.44 8.57 -10.67
CA LYS A 59 15.62 7.73 -10.41
C LYS A 59 16.04 6.88 -11.62
N ASP A 60 15.21 6.84 -12.66
CA ASP A 60 15.37 5.99 -13.87
C ASP A 60 15.67 4.52 -13.54
N ASN A 61 14.94 3.98 -12.54
CA ASN A 61 15.07 2.59 -12.10
C ASN A 61 13.71 2.03 -11.61
N PHE A 62 13.66 0.70 -11.45
CA PHE A 62 12.57 0.09 -10.72
C PHE A 62 12.82 0.21 -9.22
N VAL A 63 11.75 0.39 -8.47
CA VAL A 63 11.76 0.39 -7.02
C VAL A 63 10.83 -0.72 -6.53
N TRP A 64 11.38 -1.66 -5.77
CA TRP A 64 10.58 -2.58 -4.98
C TRP A 64 10.38 -1.96 -3.60
N GLN A 65 9.14 -1.62 -3.30
CA GLN A 65 8.75 -1.06 -2.01
C GLN A 65 8.03 -2.10 -1.18
N ILE A 66 8.45 -2.24 0.07
CA ILE A 66 7.85 -3.09 1.09
C ILE A 66 7.53 -2.22 2.28
N SER A 67 6.27 -2.19 2.70
CA SER A 67 5.83 -1.42 3.87
C SER A 67 5.14 -2.33 4.87
N THR A 68 5.41 -2.13 6.15
CA THR A 68 4.82 -2.89 7.27
C THR A 68 4.07 -1.96 8.19
N VAL A 69 3.00 -2.47 8.83
CA VAL A 69 2.12 -1.67 9.70
C VAL A 69 2.12 -2.12 11.16
N THR A 70 2.91 -3.14 11.50
CA THR A 70 3.14 -3.58 12.89
C THR A 70 4.63 -3.66 13.20
N LYS A 71 4.98 -3.63 14.48
CA LYS A 71 6.38 -3.83 14.91
C LYS A 71 6.86 -5.23 14.54
N GLU A 72 6.05 -6.23 14.82
CA GLU A 72 6.33 -7.64 14.50
C GLU A 72 6.59 -7.83 12.99
N ALA A 73 5.73 -7.27 12.12
CA ALA A 73 5.94 -7.36 10.68
C ALA A 73 7.23 -6.64 10.23
N LYS A 74 7.60 -5.52 10.85
CA LYS A 74 8.87 -4.85 10.56
C LYS A 74 10.05 -5.74 10.90
N GLU A 75 10.06 -6.35 12.08
CA GLU A 75 11.13 -7.22 12.56
C GLU A 75 11.25 -8.51 11.71
N ASN A 76 10.13 -9.16 11.39
CA ASN A 76 10.11 -10.40 10.62
C ASN A 76 10.23 -10.23 9.11
N ILE A 77 9.88 -9.08 8.54
CA ILE A 77 9.92 -8.86 7.09
C ILE A 77 11.04 -7.88 6.72
N ILE A 78 10.96 -6.62 7.18
CA ILE A 78 11.90 -5.58 6.73
C ILE A 78 13.32 -5.89 7.21
N ASP A 79 13.51 -6.20 8.48
CA ASP A 79 14.85 -6.44 9.04
C ASP A 79 15.47 -7.69 8.41
N VAL A 80 14.70 -8.76 8.24
CA VAL A 80 15.14 -9.98 7.55
C VAL A 80 15.54 -9.69 6.09
N LEU A 81 14.75 -8.90 5.36
CA LEU A 81 15.09 -8.55 3.97
C LEU A 81 16.31 -7.64 3.88
N VAL A 82 16.49 -6.73 4.83
CA VAL A 82 17.69 -5.87 4.89
C VAL A 82 18.95 -6.71 5.08
N GLU A 83 18.90 -7.75 5.89
CA GLU A 83 20.04 -8.64 6.19
C GLU A 83 20.25 -9.68 5.08
N SER A 84 19.19 -10.30 4.57
CA SER A 84 19.27 -11.47 3.70
C SER A 84 19.41 -11.14 2.20
N ILE A 85 19.04 -9.92 1.76
CA ILE A 85 19.17 -9.48 0.38
C ILE A 85 20.52 -8.76 0.20
N GLY A 86 21.44 -9.38 -0.57
CA GLY A 86 22.72 -8.79 -0.95
C GLY A 86 22.62 -7.86 -2.16
N ASP A 87 23.62 -7.88 -3.04
CA ASP A 87 23.70 -7.01 -4.22
C ASP A 87 22.81 -7.45 -5.39
N ARG A 88 22.16 -8.61 -5.29
CA ARG A 88 21.30 -9.17 -6.34
C ARG A 88 20.05 -9.80 -5.77
N ILE A 89 18.95 -9.65 -6.53
CA ILE A 89 17.70 -10.38 -6.35
C ILE A 89 17.64 -11.46 -7.43
N TYR A 90 17.50 -12.72 -7.01
CA TYR A 90 17.23 -13.84 -7.91
C TYR A 90 15.78 -14.29 -7.74
N LEU A 91 15.00 -14.20 -8.80
CA LEU A 91 13.61 -14.65 -8.84
C LEU A 91 13.56 -16.05 -9.45
N LYS A 92 13.42 -17.08 -8.62
CA LYS A 92 13.44 -18.49 -9.04
C LYS A 92 12.35 -18.85 -10.05
N HIS A 93 11.19 -18.23 -9.94
CA HIS A 93 10.02 -18.55 -10.77
C HIS A 93 10.26 -18.32 -12.27
N ASN A 94 11.01 -17.29 -12.63
CA ASN A 94 11.30 -16.93 -14.03
C ASN A 94 12.82 -16.96 -14.34
N GLU A 95 13.64 -17.45 -13.41
CA GLU A 95 15.10 -17.59 -13.52
C GLU A 95 15.81 -16.26 -13.87
N VAL A 96 15.25 -15.12 -13.40
CA VAL A 96 15.79 -13.79 -13.66
C VAL A 96 16.53 -13.25 -12.44
N SER A 97 17.70 -12.63 -12.71
CA SER A 97 18.50 -11.96 -11.69
C SER A 97 18.55 -10.45 -11.94
N TYR A 98 18.32 -9.67 -10.92
CA TYR A 98 18.38 -8.21 -10.95
C TYR A 98 19.48 -7.69 -10.02
N ASN A 99 20.28 -6.74 -10.48
CA ASN A 99 21.23 -6.04 -9.63
C ASN A 99 20.51 -4.98 -8.80
N ILE A 100 20.92 -4.84 -7.54
CA ILE A 100 20.41 -3.82 -6.62
C ILE A 100 21.29 -2.58 -6.73
N LYS A 101 20.66 -1.42 -6.97
CA LYS A 101 21.31 -0.10 -6.97
C LYS A 101 21.34 0.55 -5.58
N SER A 102 20.29 0.33 -4.82
CA SER A 102 20.15 0.93 -3.50
C SER A 102 19.23 0.10 -2.61
N LYS A 103 19.44 0.18 -1.32
CA LYS A 103 18.60 -0.42 -0.30
C LYS A 103 18.53 0.53 0.89
N SER A 104 17.33 1.02 1.24
CA SER A 104 17.16 1.99 2.31
C SER A 104 15.80 1.90 2.98
N ILE A 105 15.76 2.09 4.29
CA ILE A 105 14.53 2.34 5.02
C ILE A 105 14.23 3.83 4.89
N VAL A 106 13.11 4.16 4.23
CA VAL A 106 12.76 5.55 3.87
C VAL A 106 11.71 6.17 4.79
N GLY A 107 11.11 5.42 5.66
CA GLY A 107 10.13 5.93 6.61
C GLY A 107 9.92 4.96 7.77
N ILE A 108 10.02 5.48 8.98
CA ILE A 108 9.60 4.80 10.20
C ILE A 108 8.71 5.78 10.93
N LYS A 109 7.47 5.36 11.25
CA LYS A 109 6.51 6.16 12.01
C LYS A 109 5.76 5.28 13.01
N THR A 110 5.30 5.91 14.07
CA THR A 110 4.31 5.33 14.97
C THR A 110 2.91 5.72 14.51
N TYR A 111 1.89 5.00 14.97
CA TYR A 111 0.50 5.41 14.75
C TYR A 111 0.21 6.78 15.39
N GLN A 112 0.83 7.06 16.54
CA GLN A 112 0.69 8.37 17.21
C GLN A 112 1.24 9.51 16.33
N GLU A 113 2.39 9.34 15.70
CA GLU A 113 2.95 10.35 14.80
C GLU A 113 2.06 10.61 13.57
N ILE A 114 1.37 9.59 13.03
CA ILE A 114 0.38 9.80 11.97
C ILE A 114 -0.82 10.58 12.51
N VAL A 115 -1.34 10.24 13.69
CA VAL A 115 -2.42 10.98 14.34
C VAL A 115 -2.00 12.43 14.56
N ASP A 116 -0.86 12.65 15.21
CA ASP A 116 -0.38 13.99 15.56
C ASP A 116 -0.15 14.85 14.32
N SER A 117 0.41 14.28 13.26
CA SER A 117 0.63 15.00 12.00
C SER A 117 -0.67 15.46 11.31
N ASN A 118 -1.80 14.84 11.61
CA ASN A 118 -3.09 15.19 10.99
C ASN A 118 -4.01 16.02 11.91
N PHE A 119 -3.84 15.90 13.22
CA PHE A 119 -4.69 16.61 14.17
C PHE A 119 -4.05 17.87 14.76
N LEU A 120 -2.71 17.88 14.91
CA LEU A 120 -1.98 19.03 15.49
C LEU A 120 -1.50 20.05 14.45
N GLN A 121 -1.74 19.80 13.17
CA GLN A 121 -1.44 20.76 12.11
C GLN A 121 -2.31 22.02 12.23
N LYS A 122 -1.74 23.16 11.79
CA LYS A 122 -2.53 24.38 11.64
C LYS A 122 -3.62 24.15 10.60
N ASP A 123 -4.79 24.76 10.81
CA ASP A 123 -5.94 24.63 9.91
C ASP A 123 -5.63 25.02 8.45
N SER A 124 -4.69 25.95 8.23
CA SER A 124 -4.22 26.35 6.91
C SER A 124 -3.52 25.23 6.12
N ASP A 125 -3.02 24.21 6.81
CA ASP A 125 -2.17 23.17 6.21
C ASP A 125 -2.99 21.90 5.92
N LYS A 126 -4.24 21.82 6.40
CA LYS A 126 -5.15 20.70 6.15
C LYS A 126 -5.66 20.74 4.71
N LYS A 127 -5.37 19.69 3.98
CA LYS A 127 -5.85 19.56 2.59
C LYS A 127 -7.29 19.06 2.56
N ASN A 128 -8.19 19.85 1.96
CA ASN A 128 -9.56 19.45 1.67
C ASN A 128 -9.69 18.72 0.32
N ILE A 129 -8.71 18.86 -0.56
CA ILE A 129 -8.62 18.12 -1.82
C ILE A 129 -7.31 17.36 -1.81
N ILE A 130 -7.41 16.03 -1.94
CA ILE A 130 -6.26 15.14 -1.90
C ILE A 130 -6.18 14.40 -3.23
N GLY A 131 -5.06 14.56 -3.92
CA GLY A 131 -4.70 13.78 -5.09
C GLY A 131 -4.16 12.42 -4.67
N ILE A 132 -4.65 11.36 -5.28
CA ILE A 132 -4.21 9.99 -5.08
C ILE A 132 -3.68 9.46 -6.40
N LYS A 133 -2.41 9.10 -6.43
CA LYS A 133 -1.77 8.45 -7.56
C LYS A 133 -1.53 6.98 -7.26
N LEU A 134 -2.08 6.14 -8.12
CA LEU A 134 -1.86 4.70 -8.05
C LEU A 134 -0.55 4.35 -8.76
N LEU A 135 0.39 3.81 -8.02
CA LEU A 135 1.69 3.36 -8.54
C LEU A 135 1.57 1.96 -9.15
N THR A 136 0.62 1.15 -8.66
CA THR A 136 0.31 -0.17 -9.21
C THR A 136 -1.21 -0.37 -9.35
N PRO A 137 -1.65 -1.33 -10.19
CA PRO A 137 -3.06 -1.62 -10.37
C PRO A 137 -3.76 -1.92 -9.04
N THR A 138 -4.96 -1.38 -8.87
CA THR A 138 -5.75 -1.47 -7.65
C THR A 138 -7.10 -2.14 -7.94
N THR A 139 -7.58 -2.92 -7.00
CA THR A 139 -8.93 -3.50 -7.00
C THR A 139 -9.44 -3.56 -5.56
N TYR A 140 -10.75 -3.52 -5.38
CA TYR A 140 -11.38 -3.73 -4.08
C TYR A 140 -12.12 -5.06 -4.08
N LYS A 141 -12.35 -5.63 -2.92
CA LYS A 141 -13.18 -6.82 -2.77
C LYS A 141 -14.37 -6.51 -1.88
N ALA A 142 -15.58 -6.67 -2.42
CA ALA A 142 -16.82 -6.51 -1.68
C ALA A 142 -17.81 -7.61 -2.08
N ASN A 143 -18.49 -8.20 -1.10
CA ASN A 143 -19.46 -9.29 -1.31
C ASN A 143 -18.92 -10.47 -2.14
N GLY A 144 -17.63 -10.80 -1.95
CA GLY A 144 -16.98 -11.90 -2.68
C GLY A 144 -16.46 -11.52 -4.07
N GLU A 145 -16.83 -10.38 -4.63
CA GLU A 145 -16.47 -9.95 -5.98
C GLU A 145 -15.40 -8.85 -6.00
N TYR A 146 -14.58 -8.82 -7.06
CA TYR A 146 -13.59 -7.77 -7.28
C TYR A 146 -14.20 -6.58 -8.02
N GLN A 147 -14.12 -5.41 -7.40
CA GLN A 147 -14.57 -4.13 -7.94
C GLN A 147 -13.37 -3.35 -8.47
N PHE A 148 -13.40 -2.98 -9.75
CA PHE A 148 -12.29 -2.31 -10.44
C PHE A 148 -12.59 -0.85 -10.82
N PHE A 149 -13.35 -0.17 -9.97
CA PHE A 149 -13.59 1.27 -10.05
C PHE A 149 -13.52 1.86 -8.64
N PRO A 150 -12.88 3.02 -8.44
CA PRO A 150 -12.83 3.63 -7.12
C PRO A 150 -14.21 4.13 -6.70
N SER A 151 -14.60 3.81 -5.48
CA SER A 151 -15.71 4.45 -4.79
C SER A 151 -15.24 4.92 -3.42
N ILE A 152 -15.84 5.97 -2.90
CA ILE A 152 -15.53 6.47 -1.55
C ILE A 152 -15.73 5.37 -0.51
N GLN A 153 -16.80 4.62 -0.64
CA GLN A 153 -17.10 3.49 0.26
C GLN A 153 -15.99 2.43 0.22
N ALA A 154 -15.59 1.97 -0.97
CA ALA A 154 -14.55 0.94 -1.09
C ALA A 154 -13.19 1.43 -0.60
N LEU A 155 -12.84 2.71 -0.90
CA LEU A 155 -11.62 3.36 -0.46
C LEU A 155 -11.53 3.36 1.07
N TYR A 156 -12.49 4.02 1.74
CA TYR A 156 -12.42 4.17 3.19
C TYR A 156 -12.73 2.88 3.95
N CYS A 157 -13.61 2.02 3.45
CA CYS A 157 -13.83 0.70 4.06
C CYS A 157 -12.54 -0.12 4.12
N SER A 158 -11.76 -0.14 3.03
CA SER A 158 -10.47 -0.82 3.00
C SER A 158 -9.48 -0.26 4.04
N LEU A 159 -9.38 1.07 4.15
CA LEU A 159 -8.45 1.73 5.07
C LEU A 159 -8.90 1.61 6.53
N TYR A 160 -10.18 1.81 6.78
CA TYR A 160 -10.79 1.70 8.09
C TYR A 160 -10.60 0.30 8.70
N ASN A 161 -10.86 -0.74 7.90
CA ASN A 161 -10.67 -2.12 8.34
C ASN A 161 -9.20 -2.43 8.65
N LYS A 162 -8.27 -1.97 7.80
CA LYS A 162 -6.83 -2.16 8.04
C LYS A 162 -6.33 -1.35 9.25
N TRP A 163 -6.81 -0.12 9.41
CA TRP A 163 -6.47 0.69 10.58
C TRP A 163 -6.91 0.00 11.87
N ASN A 164 -8.17 -0.41 11.96
CA ASN A 164 -8.72 -1.07 13.15
C ASN A 164 -8.10 -2.45 13.43
N ALA A 165 -7.63 -3.14 12.39
CA ALA A 165 -6.96 -4.43 12.56
C ALA A 165 -5.55 -4.32 13.15
N PHE A 166 -4.84 -3.21 12.89
CA PHE A 166 -3.42 -3.10 13.19
C PHE A 166 -3.04 -1.94 14.12
N SER A 167 -3.90 -0.93 14.29
CA SER A 167 -3.64 0.18 15.22
C SER A 167 -3.82 -0.28 16.67
N ASP A 168 -2.78 -0.03 17.47
CA ASP A 168 -2.77 -0.32 18.92
C ASP A 168 -3.17 0.88 19.80
N LYS A 169 -3.38 2.07 19.20
CA LYS A 169 -3.55 3.34 19.93
C LYS A 169 -4.92 3.98 19.75
N VAL A 170 -5.43 4.00 18.55
CA VAL A 170 -6.67 4.71 18.21
C VAL A 170 -7.57 3.76 17.43
N SER A 171 -8.69 3.40 18.03
CA SER A 171 -9.73 2.65 17.34
C SER A 171 -10.70 3.62 16.67
N LEU A 172 -11.04 3.34 15.42
CA LEU A 172 -12.09 4.02 14.67
C LEU A 172 -13.37 3.17 14.64
N ALA A 173 -13.69 2.44 15.71
CA ALA A 173 -14.79 1.47 15.73
C ALA A 173 -16.20 2.08 15.69
N ASP A 174 -16.33 3.41 15.66
CA ASP A 174 -17.62 4.10 15.63
C ASP A 174 -18.19 4.10 14.19
N GLU A 175 -19.31 3.41 14.01
CA GLU A 175 -20.01 3.33 12.71
C GLU A 175 -20.54 4.71 12.24
N GLU A 176 -20.88 5.61 13.16
CA GLU A 176 -21.31 6.96 12.81
C GLU A 176 -20.17 7.79 12.19
N VAL A 177 -18.96 7.67 12.73
CA VAL A 177 -17.78 8.29 12.13
C VAL A 177 -17.56 7.80 10.70
N PHE A 178 -17.67 6.48 10.47
CA PHE A 178 -17.55 5.93 9.13
C PHE A 178 -18.64 6.43 8.18
N LYS A 179 -19.88 6.50 8.64
CA LYS A 179 -21.00 7.07 7.86
C LYS A 179 -20.74 8.52 7.48
N HIS A 180 -20.28 9.34 8.43
CA HIS A 180 -19.92 10.74 8.15
C HIS A 180 -18.77 10.87 7.16
N ILE A 181 -17.77 9.99 7.19
CA ILE A 181 -16.71 9.95 6.15
C ILE A 181 -17.33 9.76 4.77
N LEU A 182 -18.28 8.82 4.62
CA LEU A 182 -18.92 8.55 3.33
C LEU A 182 -19.78 9.72 2.83
N GLU A 183 -20.53 10.36 3.72
CA GLU A 183 -21.42 11.48 3.40
C GLU A 183 -20.65 12.77 3.01
N HIS A 184 -19.43 12.93 3.55
CA HIS A 184 -18.65 14.16 3.39
C HIS A 184 -17.44 14.02 2.46
N SER A 185 -17.27 12.88 1.80
CA SER A 185 -16.18 12.62 0.85
C SER A 185 -16.71 12.41 -0.55
N LEU A 186 -16.06 13.01 -1.55
CA LEU A 186 -16.46 12.91 -2.95
C LEU A 186 -15.25 12.74 -3.86
N ILE A 187 -15.34 11.83 -4.84
CA ILE A 187 -14.38 11.82 -5.95
C ILE A 187 -14.78 12.94 -6.93
N ILE A 188 -13.89 13.91 -7.11
CA ILE A 188 -14.16 15.10 -7.92
C ILE A 188 -13.41 15.13 -9.27
N LYS A 189 -12.39 14.30 -9.40
CA LYS A 189 -11.57 14.20 -10.61
C LYS A 189 -10.95 12.84 -10.70
N TYR A 190 -10.82 12.28 -11.91
CA TYR A 190 -10.06 11.08 -12.15
C TYR A 190 -9.48 11.03 -13.56
N ASN A 191 -8.34 10.32 -13.68
CA ASN A 191 -7.77 9.88 -14.94
C ASN A 191 -7.32 8.42 -14.72
N LEU A 192 -8.20 7.48 -15.07
CA LEU A 192 -8.07 6.07 -14.76
C LEU A 192 -8.12 5.24 -16.02
N LYS A 193 -7.38 4.14 -16.00
CA LYS A 193 -7.40 3.10 -17.03
C LYS A 193 -7.71 1.76 -16.37
N SER A 194 -8.54 0.95 -17.03
CA SER A 194 -8.70 -0.45 -16.63
C SER A 194 -7.41 -1.22 -16.90
N TYR A 195 -7.08 -2.15 -16.00
CA TYR A 195 -5.91 -3.02 -16.14
C TYR A 195 -6.27 -4.45 -15.72
N LYS A 196 -5.77 -5.44 -16.47
CA LYS A 196 -5.90 -6.86 -16.08
C LYS A 196 -4.62 -7.28 -15.38
N TYR A 197 -4.70 -7.38 -14.05
CA TYR A 197 -3.59 -7.86 -13.24
C TYR A 197 -3.55 -9.39 -13.27
N CYS A 198 -2.41 -9.95 -13.69
CA CYS A 198 -2.21 -11.40 -13.67
C CYS A 198 -1.64 -11.81 -12.31
N LEU A 199 -2.39 -12.61 -11.58
CA LEU A 199 -1.98 -13.19 -10.32
C LEU A 199 -1.99 -14.70 -10.50
N GLU A 200 -0.81 -15.28 -10.73
CA GLU A 200 -0.67 -16.70 -11.08
C GLU A 200 -1.58 -17.09 -12.27
N ASN A 201 -2.56 -17.95 -12.03
CA ASN A 201 -3.51 -18.41 -13.06
C ASN A 201 -4.80 -17.58 -13.13
N VAL A 202 -4.93 -16.52 -12.31
CA VAL A 202 -6.14 -15.69 -12.24
C VAL A 202 -5.86 -14.29 -12.79
N ARG A 203 -6.78 -13.80 -13.63
CA ARG A 203 -6.77 -12.42 -14.13
C ARG A 203 -7.77 -11.58 -13.37
N LEU A 204 -7.27 -10.63 -12.59
CA LEU A 204 -8.08 -9.72 -11.81
C LEU A 204 -8.34 -8.43 -12.59
N ASN A 205 -9.59 -8.03 -12.72
CA ASN A 205 -9.94 -6.70 -13.19
C ASN A 205 -9.53 -5.67 -12.14
N SER A 206 -8.84 -4.64 -12.57
CA SER A 206 -8.30 -3.59 -11.74
C SER A 206 -8.23 -2.27 -12.49
N PHE A 207 -7.86 -1.21 -11.83
CA PHE A 207 -7.65 0.11 -12.42
C PHE A 207 -6.33 0.71 -11.95
N ILE A 208 -5.78 1.63 -12.75
CA ILE A 208 -4.55 2.38 -12.46
C ILE A 208 -4.69 3.81 -12.98
N GLY A 209 -3.98 4.74 -12.39
CA GLY A 209 -3.99 6.16 -12.76
C GLY A 209 -4.06 7.05 -11.54
N ASN A 210 -4.82 8.13 -11.59
CA ASN A 210 -4.99 9.05 -10.48
C ASN A 210 -6.45 9.50 -10.33
N PHE A 211 -6.78 9.90 -9.12
CA PHE A 211 -8.07 10.53 -8.81
C PHE A 211 -7.91 11.47 -7.62
N SER A 212 -8.84 12.40 -7.47
CA SER A 212 -8.83 13.35 -6.36
C SER A 212 -10.09 13.21 -5.53
N VAL A 213 -9.93 13.25 -4.22
CA VAL A 213 -11.01 13.22 -3.23
C VAL A 213 -11.17 14.60 -2.63
N LEU A 214 -12.39 15.14 -2.64
CA LEU A 214 -12.78 16.32 -1.90
C LEU A 214 -13.36 15.88 -0.55
N LEU A 215 -12.83 16.45 0.53
CA LEU A 215 -13.27 16.25 1.91
C LEU A 215 -14.05 17.48 2.35
N LYS A 216 -15.28 17.27 2.83
CA LYS A 216 -16.16 18.29 3.37
C LYS A 216 -16.41 18.01 4.85
N GLY A 217 -17.09 18.95 5.53
CA GLY A 217 -17.51 18.76 6.92
C GLY A 217 -16.54 19.33 7.97
N PRO A 218 -16.68 18.94 9.24
CA PRO A 218 -15.88 19.43 10.34
C PRO A 218 -14.38 19.11 10.16
N LYS A 219 -13.53 19.93 10.75
CA LYS A 219 -12.07 19.80 10.66
C LYS A 219 -11.55 18.47 11.19
N GLU A 220 -12.18 17.95 12.22
CA GLU A 220 -11.87 16.65 12.84
C GLU A 220 -12.10 15.51 11.84
N LEU A 221 -13.21 15.56 11.11
CA LEU A 221 -13.52 14.58 10.06
C LEU A 221 -12.50 14.63 8.91
N VAL A 222 -12.14 15.84 8.47
CA VAL A 222 -11.10 16.04 7.46
C VAL A 222 -9.76 15.47 7.96
N SER A 223 -9.42 15.68 9.24
CA SER A 223 -8.20 15.11 9.83
C SER A 223 -8.21 13.57 9.86
N ILE A 224 -9.34 12.95 10.19
CA ILE A 224 -9.50 11.49 10.15
C ILE A 224 -9.30 10.96 8.71
N CYS A 225 -9.92 11.63 7.74
CA CYS A 225 -9.78 11.22 6.33
C CYS A 225 -8.33 11.35 5.82
N ASN A 226 -7.65 12.45 6.14
CA ASN A 226 -6.24 12.64 5.80
C ASN A 226 -5.36 11.59 6.48
N MET A 227 -5.56 11.33 7.77
CA MET A 227 -4.86 10.32 8.54
C MET A 227 -4.97 8.92 7.91
N LEU A 228 -6.16 8.52 7.49
CA LEU A 228 -6.38 7.25 6.80
C LEU A 228 -5.68 7.20 5.44
N LEU A 229 -5.62 8.32 4.72
CA LEU A 229 -4.93 8.39 3.43
C LEU A 229 -3.40 8.38 3.60
N ASP A 230 -2.86 9.05 4.62
CA ASP A 230 -1.43 8.95 4.98
C ASP A 230 -1.05 7.51 5.35
N TYR A 231 -1.92 6.83 6.11
CA TYR A 231 -1.74 5.41 6.44
C TYR A 231 -1.77 4.50 5.21
N ALA A 232 -2.52 4.88 4.17
CA ALA A 232 -2.61 4.11 2.92
C ALA A 232 -1.26 3.95 2.20
N GLU A 233 -0.32 4.89 2.37
CA GLU A 233 1.03 4.77 1.80
C GLU A 233 1.81 3.57 2.38
N TYR A 234 1.45 3.13 3.59
CA TYR A 234 2.04 1.95 4.24
C TYR A 234 1.24 0.67 4.01
N CYS A 235 -0.07 0.71 4.14
CA CYS A 235 -0.91 -0.50 4.03
C CYS A 235 -1.39 -0.81 2.61
N GLY A 236 -1.21 0.13 1.67
CA GLY A 236 -1.75 0.06 0.32
C GLY A 236 -3.28 0.17 0.24
N LEU A 237 -3.81 0.43 -0.96
CA LEU A 237 -5.25 0.56 -1.22
C LEU A 237 -5.87 -0.75 -1.73
N GLY A 238 -7.02 -1.09 -1.20
CA GLY A 238 -7.84 -2.19 -1.68
C GLY A 238 -7.33 -3.59 -1.30
N ALA A 239 -7.56 -4.55 -2.19
CA ALA A 239 -7.23 -5.96 -1.99
C ALA A 239 -5.88 -6.33 -2.61
N LYS A 240 -5.29 -7.45 -2.13
CA LYS A 240 -4.03 -8.03 -2.66
C LYS A 240 -2.82 -7.11 -2.55
N THR A 241 -2.76 -6.27 -1.51
CA THR A 241 -1.65 -5.32 -1.32
C THR A 241 -0.32 -6.01 -0.97
N SER A 242 -0.34 -7.20 -0.40
CA SER A 242 0.84 -8.04 -0.22
C SER A 242 1.32 -8.72 -1.53
N MET A 243 0.47 -8.76 -2.56
CA MET A 243 0.73 -9.42 -3.84
C MET A 243 1.09 -8.43 -4.96
N GLY A 244 1.45 -7.19 -4.64
CA GLY A 244 1.91 -6.19 -5.59
C GLY A 244 0.86 -5.20 -6.10
N MET A 245 -0.38 -5.29 -5.63
CA MET A 245 -1.45 -4.37 -6.00
C MET A 245 -1.61 -3.23 -4.98
N GLY A 246 -2.28 -2.17 -5.38
CA GLY A 246 -2.71 -1.10 -4.48
C GLY A 246 -1.61 -0.18 -3.97
N GLY A 247 -0.44 -0.21 -4.58
CA GLY A 247 0.61 0.77 -4.29
C GLY A 247 0.17 2.17 -4.69
N MET A 248 0.34 3.15 -3.80
CA MET A 248 -0.13 4.51 -4.03
C MET A 248 0.79 5.54 -3.38
N LYS A 249 0.60 6.79 -3.79
CA LYS A 249 1.13 7.98 -3.09
C LYS A 249 0.13 9.12 -3.14
N ILE A 250 0.22 10.02 -2.16
CA ILE A 250 -0.51 11.29 -2.12
C ILE A 250 0.25 12.33 -2.97
N GLU A 251 -0.53 13.18 -3.71
CA GLU A 251 -0.04 14.28 -4.55
C GLU A 251 -0.46 15.65 -3.99
#